data_fec0f579312cc4dc39cb935c0f69d2d2
#
_entry.id   fec0f579312cc4dc39cb935c0f69d2d2
#
_cell.length_a   1.000
_cell.length_b   1.000
_cell.length_c   1.000
_cell.angle_alpha   90.00
_cell.angle_beta   90.00
_cell.angle_gamma   90.00
#
_symmetry.space_group_name_H-M   'P 1'
#
loop_
_entity.id
_entity.type
_entity.pdbx_description
1 polymer ?
#
loop_
_entity_poly.entity_id
_entity_poly.type
_entity_poly.pdbx_seq_one_letter_code
_entity_poly.pdbx_strand_id
1 'polypeptide(L)'
;MPNRTGLAEAVEDLRETPTLSCYVDTSGLPHGPRGQRLWRAMVTELIERIRERYADLPRADRDLLERNLRRLELRLHGLVHAAKAPAWMVCVARGDVHWSAPLPNRIATDFAWRPGIWLTPYLPILQESAPGPVRDRVLQSVEVEAAIP
;
A
#
# COMPACT_ATOMS: atom_id res chain seq x y z
N MET A 1 10.58 13.18 -2.30
CA MET A 1 9.55 13.07 -1.25
C MET A 1 8.18 12.94 -1.89
N PRO A 2 7.44 11.89 -1.54
CA PRO A 2 6.10 11.73 -2.14
C PRO A 2 5.18 12.87 -1.70
N ASN A 3 4.36 13.34 -2.60
CA ASN A 3 3.36 14.34 -2.36
C ASN A 3 2.03 13.90 -3.01
N ARG A 4 0.97 14.70 -2.84
CA ARG A 4 -0.36 14.34 -3.35
C ARG A 4 -0.40 14.22 -4.86
N THR A 5 0.40 15.04 -5.57
CA THR A 5 0.55 14.97 -7.02
C THR A 5 1.20 13.64 -7.41
N GLY A 6 2.20 13.20 -6.64
CA GLY A 6 2.86 11.92 -6.85
C GLY A 6 1.92 10.73 -6.78
N LEU A 7 0.93 10.74 -5.88
CA LEU A 7 -0.07 9.67 -5.82
C LEU A 7 -0.92 9.62 -7.08
N ALA A 8 -1.42 10.74 -7.54
CA ALA A 8 -2.23 10.79 -8.76
C ALA A 8 -1.46 10.29 -9.97
N GLU A 9 -0.19 10.67 -10.09
CA GLU A 9 0.69 10.20 -11.15
C GLU A 9 0.94 8.70 -11.07
N ALA A 10 1.17 8.18 -9.87
CA ALA A 10 1.37 6.75 -9.66
C ALA A 10 0.11 5.97 -10.04
N VAL A 11 -1.07 6.46 -9.68
CA VAL A 11 -2.35 5.84 -10.04
C VAL A 11 -2.49 5.72 -11.56
N GLU A 12 -2.18 6.78 -12.30
CA GLU A 12 -2.25 6.75 -13.75
C GLU A 12 -1.20 5.83 -14.37
N ASP A 13 0.04 5.89 -13.88
CA ASP A 13 1.16 5.11 -14.40
C ASP A 13 0.94 3.60 -14.22
N LEU A 14 0.34 3.21 -13.11
CA LEU A 14 0.17 1.79 -12.74
C LEU A 14 -1.19 1.22 -13.12
N ARG A 15 -2.03 1.94 -13.84
CA ARG A 15 -3.42 1.55 -14.12
C ARG A 15 -3.56 0.11 -14.63
N GLU A 16 -2.67 -0.34 -15.51
CA GLU A 16 -2.71 -1.67 -16.09
C GLU A 16 -1.55 -2.56 -15.63
N THR A 17 -0.78 -2.10 -14.66
CA THR A 17 0.39 -2.80 -14.15
C THR A 17 0.02 -3.56 -12.87
N PRO A 18 0.34 -4.87 -12.78
CA PRO A 18 0.13 -5.63 -11.54
C PRO A 18 0.82 -4.92 -10.37
N THR A 19 0.05 -4.59 -9.36
CA THR A 19 0.49 -3.76 -8.23
C THR A 19 0.07 -4.38 -6.92
N LEU A 20 1.00 -4.42 -5.98
CA LEU A 20 0.73 -4.81 -4.60
C LEU A 20 0.48 -3.53 -3.80
N SER A 21 -0.76 -3.31 -3.41
CA SER A 21 -1.16 -2.18 -2.58
C SER A 21 -1.36 -2.66 -1.15
N CYS A 22 -0.69 -2.04 -0.21
CA CYS A 22 -0.68 -2.47 1.19
C CYS A 22 -0.99 -1.30 2.11
N TYR A 23 -1.94 -1.51 3.03
CA TYR A 23 -2.28 -0.58 4.10
C TYR A 23 -1.95 -1.24 5.42
N VAL A 24 -1.26 -0.54 6.30
CA VAL A 24 -0.82 -1.10 7.58
C VAL A 24 -1.27 -0.20 8.72
N ASP A 25 -2.00 -0.77 9.67
CA ASP A 25 -2.41 -0.10 10.90
C ASP A 25 -1.22 -0.09 11.87
N THR A 26 -0.69 1.08 12.14
CA THR A 26 0.43 1.27 13.07
C THR A 26 0.00 1.95 14.37
N SER A 27 -1.30 2.16 14.54
CA SER A 27 -1.85 2.93 15.67
C SER A 27 -1.60 2.30 17.04
N GLY A 28 -1.42 0.98 17.08
CA GLY A 28 -1.17 0.26 18.34
C GLY A 28 0.30 0.08 18.71
N LEU A 29 1.23 0.60 17.88
CA LEU A 29 2.65 0.40 18.14
C LEU A 29 3.17 1.36 19.22
N PRO A 30 3.82 0.84 20.29
CA PRO A 30 4.51 1.71 21.24
C PRO A 30 5.75 2.34 20.57
N HIS A 31 6.21 3.45 21.13
CA HIS A 31 7.45 4.08 20.69
C HIS A 31 8.68 3.34 21.23
N GLY A 32 9.81 3.49 20.57
CA GLY A 32 11.09 2.95 21.02
C GLY A 32 11.35 1.49 20.63
N PRO A 33 12.32 0.83 21.29
CA PRO A 33 12.78 -0.51 20.88
C PRO A 33 11.71 -1.59 20.91
N ARG A 34 10.78 -1.52 21.87
CA ARG A 34 9.66 -2.48 21.94
C ARG A 34 8.77 -2.36 20.71
N GLY A 35 8.45 -1.15 20.29
CA GLY A 35 7.66 -0.89 19.09
C GLY A 35 8.36 -1.40 17.83
N GLN A 36 9.67 -1.23 17.76
CA GLN A 36 10.47 -1.74 16.63
C GLN A 36 10.41 -3.27 16.54
N ARG A 37 10.50 -3.96 17.67
CA ARG A 37 10.41 -5.43 17.70
C ARG A 37 9.02 -5.91 17.28
N LEU A 38 7.97 -5.26 17.79
CA LEU A 38 6.58 -5.58 17.39
C LEU A 38 6.36 -5.31 15.92
N TRP A 39 6.91 -4.22 15.41
CA TRP A 39 6.80 -3.88 14.01
C TRP A 39 7.42 -4.95 13.12
N ARG A 40 8.62 -5.41 13.43
CA ARG A 40 9.28 -6.48 12.67
C ARG A 40 8.44 -7.76 12.64
N ALA A 41 7.87 -8.13 13.79
CA ALA A 41 7.01 -9.31 13.87
C ALA A 41 5.74 -9.13 13.04
N MET A 42 5.13 -7.96 13.08
CA MET A 42 3.94 -7.63 12.29
C MET A 42 4.23 -7.69 10.79
N VAL A 43 5.37 -7.16 10.37
CA VAL A 43 5.79 -7.19 8.96
C VAL A 43 5.96 -8.64 8.49
N THR A 44 6.66 -9.45 9.25
CA THR A 44 6.87 -10.87 8.91
C THR A 44 5.54 -11.60 8.75
N GLU A 45 4.62 -11.40 9.69
CA GLU A 45 3.30 -12.01 9.64
C GLU A 45 2.50 -11.53 8.43
N LEU A 46 2.55 -10.23 8.15
CA LEU A 46 1.84 -9.64 7.00
C LEU A 46 2.32 -10.24 5.68
N ILE A 47 3.63 -10.37 5.50
CA ILE A 47 4.22 -10.96 4.30
C ILE A 47 3.73 -12.40 4.11
N GLU A 48 3.70 -13.20 5.18
CA GLU A 48 3.19 -14.57 5.10
C GLU A 48 1.69 -14.61 4.76
N ARG A 49 0.89 -13.71 5.31
CA ARG A 49 -0.53 -13.61 4.99
C ARG A 49 -0.75 -13.31 3.51
N ILE A 50 0.05 -12.44 2.94
CA ILE A 50 -0.04 -12.12 1.50
C ILE A 50 0.29 -13.35 0.68
N ARG A 51 1.37 -14.07 1.01
CA ARG A 51 1.74 -15.31 0.31
C ARG A 51 0.62 -16.34 0.36
N GLU A 52 0.03 -16.53 1.53
CA GLU A 52 -1.06 -17.50 1.69
C GLU A 52 -2.28 -17.15 0.84
N ARG A 53 -2.66 -15.87 0.83
CA ARG A 53 -3.83 -15.43 0.06
C ARG A 53 -3.67 -15.70 -1.44
N TYR A 54 -2.45 -15.57 -1.96
CA TYR A 54 -2.18 -15.68 -3.39
C TYR A 54 -1.39 -16.95 -3.75
N ALA A 55 -1.46 -17.97 -2.90
CA ALA A 55 -0.72 -19.23 -3.11
C ALA A 55 -1.15 -19.98 -4.37
N ASP A 56 -2.39 -19.79 -4.82
CA ASP A 56 -2.95 -20.51 -5.96
C ASP A 56 -2.76 -19.81 -7.31
N LEU A 57 -2.04 -18.70 -7.35
CA LEU A 57 -1.74 -18.02 -8.60
C LEU A 57 -0.88 -18.90 -9.52
N PRO A 58 -1.03 -18.77 -10.85
CA PRO A 58 -0.10 -19.38 -11.80
C PRO A 58 1.35 -18.99 -11.48
N ARG A 59 2.29 -19.88 -11.81
CA ARG A 59 3.69 -19.71 -11.43
C ARG A 59 4.28 -18.36 -11.86
N ALA A 60 4.00 -17.93 -13.09
CA ALA A 60 4.53 -16.65 -13.59
C ALA A 60 4.03 -15.47 -12.74
N ASP A 61 2.75 -15.49 -12.38
CA ASP A 61 2.16 -14.44 -11.53
C ASP A 61 2.69 -14.49 -10.11
N ARG A 62 2.91 -15.69 -9.56
CA ARG A 62 3.51 -15.85 -8.24
C ARG A 62 4.94 -15.33 -8.19
N ASP A 63 5.71 -15.57 -9.24
CA ASP A 63 7.10 -15.08 -9.31
C ASP A 63 7.13 -13.56 -9.35
N LEU A 64 6.19 -12.96 -10.08
CA LEU A 64 6.05 -11.51 -10.14
C LEU A 64 5.63 -10.93 -8.79
N LEU A 65 4.62 -11.54 -8.17
CA LEU A 65 4.18 -11.14 -6.84
C LEU A 65 5.32 -11.26 -5.83
N GLU A 66 6.07 -12.38 -5.85
CA GLU A 66 7.15 -12.61 -4.90
C GLU A 66 8.25 -11.55 -5.02
N ARG A 67 8.56 -11.12 -6.24
CA ARG A 67 9.51 -10.03 -6.45
C ARG A 67 9.05 -8.74 -5.80
N ASN A 68 7.78 -8.41 -5.98
CA ASN A 68 7.19 -7.22 -5.37
C ASN A 68 7.06 -7.35 -3.85
N LEU A 69 6.78 -8.56 -3.38
CA LEU A 69 6.64 -8.85 -1.96
C LEU A 69 7.97 -8.65 -1.21
N ARG A 70 9.09 -9.07 -1.82
CA ARG A 70 10.41 -8.83 -1.26
C ARG A 70 10.70 -7.34 -1.13
N ARG A 71 10.29 -6.57 -2.12
CA ARG A 71 10.48 -5.12 -2.10
C ARG A 71 9.59 -4.47 -1.03
N LEU A 72 8.35 -4.93 -0.89
CA LEU A 72 7.46 -4.47 0.16
C LEU A 72 8.04 -4.75 1.54
N GLU A 73 8.52 -5.96 1.78
CA GLU A 73 9.12 -6.36 3.05
C GLU A 73 10.29 -5.46 3.41
N LEU A 74 11.18 -5.24 2.45
CA LEU A 74 12.33 -4.37 2.65
C LEU A 74 11.92 -2.94 3.01
N ARG A 75 10.93 -2.41 2.30
CA ARG A 75 10.42 -1.07 2.56
C ARG A 75 9.79 -0.95 3.95
N LEU A 76 8.97 -1.94 4.34
CA LEU A 76 8.30 -1.91 5.64
C LEU A 76 9.32 -2.02 6.78
N HIS A 77 10.32 -2.91 6.67
CA HIS A 77 11.38 -2.99 7.68
C HIS A 77 12.21 -1.71 7.77
N GLY A 78 12.30 -0.94 6.68
CA GLY A 78 12.98 0.34 6.65
C GLY A 78 12.20 1.50 7.30
N LEU A 79 10.95 1.29 7.68
CA LEU A 79 10.13 2.32 8.31
C LEU A 79 10.41 2.36 9.83
N VAL A 80 11.59 2.89 10.20
CA VAL A 80 12.03 2.95 11.62
C VAL A 80 11.10 3.76 12.51
N HIS A 81 10.31 4.66 11.92
CA HIS A 81 9.38 5.51 12.67
C HIS A 81 7.92 5.19 12.32
N ALA A 82 7.62 3.90 12.07
CA ALA A 82 6.27 3.47 11.70
C ALA A 82 5.20 3.93 12.71
N ALA A 83 5.55 3.96 14.01
CA ALA A 83 4.63 4.37 15.07
C ALA A 83 4.29 5.87 15.08
N LYS A 84 4.98 6.70 14.29
CA LYS A 84 4.72 8.15 14.25
C LYS A 84 3.47 8.52 13.48
N ALA A 85 2.88 7.58 12.76
CA ALA A 85 1.62 7.78 12.06
C ALA A 85 0.63 6.68 12.45
N PRO A 86 -0.68 6.94 12.39
CA PRO A 86 -1.68 5.91 12.71
C PRO A 86 -1.74 4.78 11.69
N ALA A 87 -1.31 5.04 10.46
CA ALA A 87 -1.28 4.03 9.40
C ALA A 87 -0.28 4.42 8.31
N TRP A 88 0.07 3.45 7.48
CA TRP A 88 0.93 3.64 6.30
C TRP A 88 0.32 2.97 5.08
N MET A 89 0.57 3.57 3.92
CA MET A 89 0.22 3.02 2.63
C MET A 89 1.49 2.83 1.80
N VAL A 90 1.67 1.64 1.24
CA VAL A 90 2.82 1.33 0.38
C VAL A 90 2.32 0.60 -0.85
N CYS A 91 2.72 1.07 -2.03
CA CYS A 91 2.39 0.44 -3.32
C CYS A 91 3.66 0.04 -4.04
N VAL A 92 3.74 -1.22 -4.43
CA VAL A 92 4.91 -1.80 -5.08
C VAL A 92 4.50 -2.43 -6.40
N ALA A 93 5.24 -2.11 -7.47
CA ALA A 93 5.05 -2.68 -8.79
C ALA A 93 6.38 -2.72 -9.52
N ARG A 94 6.54 -3.66 -10.44
CA ARG A 94 7.77 -3.79 -11.23
C ARG A 94 9.03 -3.93 -10.37
N GLY A 95 8.89 -4.47 -9.16
CA GLY A 95 9.99 -4.62 -8.22
C GLY A 95 10.42 -3.35 -7.49
N ASP A 96 9.65 -2.25 -7.63
CA ASP A 96 9.97 -0.96 -7.02
C ASP A 96 8.80 -0.39 -6.23
N VAL A 97 9.12 0.43 -5.23
CA VAL A 97 8.12 1.21 -4.50
C VAL A 97 7.72 2.42 -5.35
N HIS A 98 6.45 2.50 -5.71
CA HIS A 98 5.90 3.61 -6.48
C HIS A 98 5.21 4.66 -5.63
N TRP A 99 4.75 4.27 -4.45
CA TRP A 99 4.15 5.17 -3.48
C TRP A 99 4.37 4.63 -2.08
N SER A 100 4.72 5.51 -1.15
CA SER A 100 4.87 5.15 0.25
C SER A 100 4.66 6.41 1.07
N ALA A 101 3.64 6.40 1.94
CA ALA A 101 3.31 7.58 2.72
C ALA A 101 2.63 7.22 4.04
N PRO A 102 2.87 8.02 5.09
CA PRO A 102 2.06 7.93 6.30
C PRO A 102 0.66 8.47 6.02
N LEU A 103 -0.33 7.93 6.72
CA LEU A 103 -1.71 8.36 6.60
C LEU A 103 -2.14 9.08 7.89
N PRO A 104 -3.00 10.10 7.77
CA PRO A 104 -3.42 10.89 8.92
C PRO A 104 -4.42 10.18 9.83
N ASN A 105 -5.09 9.15 9.32
CA ASN A 105 -6.13 8.43 10.06
C ASN A 105 -5.80 6.94 10.13
N ARG A 106 -6.33 6.30 11.17
CA ARG A 106 -6.24 4.87 11.32
C ARG A 106 -6.95 4.16 10.17
N ILE A 107 -6.35 3.09 9.67
CA ILE A 107 -6.90 2.25 8.61
C ILE A 107 -6.59 0.79 8.95
N ALA A 108 -7.54 -0.11 8.72
CA ALA A 108 -7.31 -1.53 8.96
C ALA A 108 -6.23 -2.07 8.03
N THR A 109 -5.35 -2.91 8.55
CA THR A 109 -4.34 -3.58 7.74
C THR A 109 -5.01 -4.45 6.69
N ASP A 110 -4.71 -4.19 5.43
CA ASP A 110 -5.24 -4.94 4.31
C ASP A 110 -4.34 -4.77 3.09
N PHE A 111 -4.57 -5.58 2.07
CA PHE A 111 -3.74 -5.58 0.88
C PHE A 111 -4.50 -6.12 -0.32
N ALA A 112 -4.02 -5.77 -1.51
CA ALA A 112 -4.53 -6.32 -2.76
C ALA A 112 -3.40 -6.45 -3.78
N TRP A 113 -3.41 -7.55 -4.53
CA TRP A 113 -2.55 -7.77 -5.69
C TRP A 113 -3.44 -7.76 -6.93
N ARG A 114 -3.34 -6.70 -7.73
CA ARG A 114 -4.21 -6.49 -8.89
C ARG A 114 -3.62 -5.41 -9.80
N PRO A 115 -4.07 -5.29 -11.06
CA PRO A 115 -3.68 -4.15 -11.89
C PRO A 115 -4.14 -2.84 -11.25
N GLY A 116 -3.21 -1.89 -11.15
CA GLY A 116 -3.47 -0.59 -10.57
C GLY A 116 -3.40 -0.55 -9.05
N ILE A 117 -3.32 0.68 -8.52
CA ILE A 117 -3.32 0.90 -7.08
C ILE A 117 -4.72 0.70 -6.52
N TRP A 118 -4.83 -0.09 -5.48
CA TRP A 118 -6.10 -0.32 -4.78
C TRP A 118 -6.36 0.83 -3.80
N LEU A 119 -7.35 1.65 -4.10
CA LEU A 119 -7.61 2.90 -3.39
C LEU A 119 -8.81 2.85 -2.45
N THR A 120 -9.60 1.79 -2.47
CA THR A 120 -10.83 1.72 -1.68
C THR A 120 -10.65 2.09 -0.21
N PRO A 121 -9.64 1.57 0.52
CA PRO A 121 -9.44 1.98 1.91
C PRO A 121 -9.01 3.44 2.08
N TYR A 122 -8.45 4.05 1.03
CA TYR A 122 -7.92 5.40 1.08
C TYR A 122 -8.98 6.47 0.79
N LEU A 123 -10.11 6.09 0.18
CA LEU A 123 -11.12 7.06 -0.27
C LEU A 123 -11.62 8.01 0.82
N PRO A 124 -11.94 7.57 2.05
CA PRO A 124 -12.41 8.50 3.08
C PRO A 124 -11.37 9.57 3.42
N ILE A 125 -10.09 9.18 3.45
CA ILE A 125 -8.99 10.11 3.73
C ILE A 125 -8.83 11.11 2.60
N LEU A 126 -8.89 10.62 1.37
CA LEU A 126 -8.74 11.44 0.18
C LEU A 126 -9.82 12.51 0.07
N GLN A 127 -11.05 12.17 0.41
CA GLN A 127 -12.18 13.11 0.37
C GLN A 127 -12.02 14.25 1.37
N GLU A 128 -11.35 14.02 2.49
CA GLU A 128 -11.18 15.00 3.54
C GLU A 128 -9.96 15.90 3.37
N SER A 129 -8.88 15.40 2.81
CA SER A 129 -7.56 16.04 2.93
C SER A 129 -6.85 16.37 1.63
N ALA A 130 -7.22 15.78 0.50
CA ALA A 130 -6.50 16.01 -0.75
C ALA A 130 -6.95 17.30 -1.44
N PRO A 131 -6.05 18.04 -2.12
CA PRO A 131 -6.45 19.14 -3.01
C PRO A 131 -7.41 18.64 -4.09
N GLY A 132 -8.37 19.51 -4.50
CA GLY A 132 -9.41 19.16 -5.45
C GLY A 132 -8.91 18.49 -6.73
N PRO A 133 -7.93 19.07 -7.46
CA PRO A 133 -7.44 18.44 -8.68
C PRO A 133 -6.87 17.03 -8.49
N VAL A 134 -6.10 16.80 -7.42
CA VAL A 134 -5.55 15.49 -7.10
C VAL A 134 -6.66 14.52 -6.74
N ARG A 135 -7.59 14.96 -5.87
CA ARG A 135 -8.73 14.14 -5.46
C ARG A 135 -9.57 13.73 -6.66
N ASP A 136 -9.88 14.65 -7.54
CA ASP A 136 -10.74 14.39 -8.69
C ASP A 136 -10.10 13.36 -9.64
N ARG A 137 -8.80 13.48 -9.90
CA ARG A 137 -8.07 12.54 -10.75
C ARG A 137 -8.08 11.12 -10.15
N VAL A 138 -7.84 11.01 -8.85
CA VAL A 138 -7.80 9.73 -8.16
C VAL A 138 -9.19 9.10 -8.11
N LEU A 139 -10.21 9.88 -7.76
CA LEU A 139 -11.59 9.40 -7.72
C LEU A 139 -12.07 8.95 -9.10
N GLN A 140 -11.71 9.65 -10.15
CA GLN A 140 -12.04 9.26 -11.52
C GLN A 140 -11.43 7.89 -11.85
N SER A 141 -10.20 7.64 -11.44
CA SER A 141 -9.54 6.35 -11.65
C SER A 141 -10.27 5.22 -10.92
N VAL A 142 -10.75 5.48 -9.70
CA VAL A 142 -11.51 4.50 -8.92
C VAL A 142 -12.87 4.22 -9.57
N GLU A 143 -13.55 5.24 -10.08
CA GLU A 143 -14.82 5.07 -10.78
C GLU A 143 -14.66 4.21 -12.04
N VAL A 144 -13.61 4.43 -12.82
CA VAL A 144 -13.30 3.61 -13.99
C VAL A 144 -13.06 2.17 -13.59
N GLU A 145 -12.30 1.96 -12.52
CA GLU A 145 -12.00 0.63 -11.99
C GLU A 145 -13.29 -0.08 -11.53
N ALA A 146 -14.16 0.61 -10.82
CA ALA A 146 -15.42 0.06 -10.32
C ALA A 146 -16.40 -0.26 -11.45
N ALA A 147 -16.31 0.40 -12.60
CA ALA A 147 -17.16 0.16 -13.76
C ALA A 147 -16.75 -1.08 -14.55
N ILE A 148 -15.58 -1.65 -14.30
CA ILE A 148 -15.11 -2.86 -14.98
C ILE A 148 -15.75 -4.08 -14.31
N PRO A 149 -16.48 -4.92 -15.05
CA PRO A 149 -17.14 -6.10 -14.48
C PRO A 149 -16.15 -7.10 -13.90
#